data_6146dff049ad7c23f3e69a3eb59b88d1
#
_entry.id   6146dff049ad7c23f3e69a3eb59b88d1
#
_cell.length_a   1.000
_cell.length_b   1.000
_cell.length_c   1.000
_cell.angle_alpha   90.00
_cell.angle_beta   90.00
_cell.angle_gamma   90.00
#
_symmetry.space_group_name_H-M   'P 1'
#
loop_
_entity.id
_entity.type
_entity.pdbx_description
1 polymer ?
#
loop_
_entity_poly.entity_id
_entity_poly.type
_entity_poly.pdbx_seq_one_letter_code
_entity_poly.pdbx_strand_id
1 'polypeptide(L)'
;MSSHPYLSIGQHSERGHKPVNQDFHGSCIPHGWQLAVKGVALAVADGIGSSDVSQIASETAVASFLEDYYCTSDAWSVKTSVERVLTATNAWLHAQTRQSAGRYDKDRGYVCTLSALVIKSNTAYLFHVGDTRIYRVHSDGLEQLTTDHRVSISPGQDYLARALGVDAHLEIDYRSEPLAPGDLFMLASDGVYEHVGAADVQRALSDGADLDAAARLLVGRALENGSRDNLTVQLVRIDSLPDHAADELIRKMTALPFPPQFEPRAQFDGFRILRTLHRSSRSHVYLALDVDSGQNVAIKTPSIDLQDDPVYVERFLMEEWIARRIDSPHVIKPVLPGRPRSSMYLVTEYIEGTTLAQQIRDRGSPGLDAVRRIVGQVATGLRAFHRLEMLHQDIRPENIMIDTAGTVKLIDFGAASVAGVREMAPDVRTATLAGAALYAAPEYFLGEHGTVQSDVFSLGVLSYQLLTGHLPYDVTIPQAKSRAAQRKLSYTSARDHDAGIPAWVDDALRKAVRIDAQARYRDVAEFIFDLHHPNRDFQRRSRPPLIERNPVAFWKGVSFVLLLLLLLLLLHLALRP
;
A
#
# COMPACT_ATOMS: atom_id res chain seq x y z
N MET A 1 28.66 8.43 17.12
CA MET A 1 27.64 8.85 18.09
C MET A 1 26.62 7.74 18.14
N SER A 2 26.47 7.09 19.29
CA SER A 2 25.60 5.95 19.51
C SER A 2 24.15 6.40 19.33
N SER A 3 23.43 5.77 18.36
CA SER A 3 21.99 5.89 18.31
C SER A 3 21.43 5.29 19.59
N HIS A 4 20.98 6.11 20.53
CA HIS A 4 20.21 5.63 21.65
C HIS A 4 18.94 4.97 21.11
N PRO A 5 18.56 3.78 21.59
CA PRO A 5 17.26 3.22 21.24
C PRO A 5 16.18 4.21 21.71
N TYR A 6 15.28 4.57 20.80
CA TYR A 6 14.17 5.47 21.10
C TYR A 6 13.05 4.78 21.91
N LEU A 7 13.28 3.52 22.30
CA LEU A 7 12.36 2.73 23.12
C LEU A 7 13.11 1.77 24.03
N SER A 8 12.47 1.42 25.15
CA SER A 8 12.91 0.40 26.09
C SER A 8 11.94 -0.78 26.04
N ILE A 9 12.47 -2.00 26.07
CA ILE A 9 11.69 -3.24 26.09
C ILE A 9 12.07 -4.03 27.34
N GLY A 10 11.05 -4.58 28.02
CA GLY A 10 11.21 -5.60 29.04
C GLY A 10 10.30 -6.78 28.76
N GLN A 11 10.78 -7.99 28.98
CA GLN A 11 10.04 -9.20 28.64
C GLN A 11 10.34 -10.35 29.56
N HIS A 12 9.32 -11.18 29.81
CA HIS A 12 9.48 -12.41 30.57
C HIS A 12 8.45 -13.44 30.15
N SER A 13 8.88 -14.70 30.07
CA SER A 13 8.00 -15.84 29.81
C SER A 13 8.37 -17.02 30.69
N GLU A 14 7.35 -17.67 31.26
CA GLU A 14 7.51 -18.81 32.14
C GLU A 14 6.42 -19.86 31.89
N ARG A 15 6.80 -21.15 31.97
CA ARG A 15 5.87 -22.27 31.78
C ARG A 15 4.78 -22.38 32.87
N GLY A 16 4.98 -21.70 34.03
CA GLY A 16 4.10 -21.84 35.18
C GLY A 16 4.00 -23.28 35.67
N HIS A 17 2.76 -23.72 35.87
CA HIS A 17 2.45 -25.09 36.32
C HIS A 17 2.32 -26.11 35.19
N LYS A 18 2.38 -25.69 33.91
CA LYS A 18 2.33 -26.58 32.75
C LYS A 18 3.63 -27.38 32.58
N PRO A 19 3.61 -28.59 31.96
CA PRO A 19 4.81 -29.35 31.66
C PRO A 19 5.70 -28.68 30.61
N VAL A 20 5.10 -27.94 29.66
CA VAL A 20 5.78 -27.27 28.54
C VAL A 20 5.30 -25.82 28.49
N ASN A 21 6.18 -24.94 28.09
CA ASN A 21 5.79 -23.58 27.72
C ASN A 21 5.34 -23.56 26.26
N GLN A 22 4.06 -23.31 26.03
CA GLN A 22 3.45 -23.22 24.70
C GLN A 22 3.33 -21.77 24.23
N ASP A 23 3.65 -20.81 25.11
CA ASP A 23 3.82 -19.40 24.77
C ASP A 23 5.17 -19.19 24.09
N PHE A 24 5.21 -18.23 23.17
CA PHE A 24 6.45 -17.71 22.62
C PHE A 24 6.38 -16.20 22.43
N HIS A 25 7.52 -15.52 22.55
CA HIS A 25 7.60 -14.08 22.36
C HIS A 25 8.94 -13.71 21.74
N GLY A 26 8.99 -12.52 21.16
CA GLY A 26 10.24 -12.00 20.62
C GLY A 26 10.15 -10.54 20.24
N SER A 27 11.31 -9.93 20.06
CA SER A 27 11.44 -8.56 19.59
C SER A 27 12.65 -8.42 18.68
N CYS A 28 12.55 -7.53 17.69
CA CYS A 28 13.65 -7.20 16.80
C CYS A 28 13.81 -5.69 16.70
N ILE A 29 14.99 -5.18 17.07
CA ILE A 29 15.40 -3.78 16.94
C ILE A 29 16.49 -3.71 15.88
N PRO A 30 16.16 -3.45 14.62
CA PRO A 30 17.14 -3.33 13.55
C PRO A 30 17.94 -2.03 13.67
N HIS A 31 18.97 -1.87 12.85
CA HIS A 31 19.83 -0.70 12.84
C HIS A 31 19.76 0.07 11.50
N GLY A 32 20.11 1.35 11.56
CA GLY A 32 20.29 2.19 10.37
C GLY A 32 19.06 2.27 9.47
N TRP A 33 19.23 1.97 8.19
CA TRP A 33 18.17 2.05 7.20
C TRP A 33 16.95 1.17 7.53
N GLN A 34 17.19 -0.05 7.96
CA GLN A 34 16.13 -1.00 8.25
C GLN A 34 15.25 -0.53 9.42
N LEU A 35 15.84 0.10 10.44
CA LEU A 35 15.09 0.72 11.54
C LEU A 35 14.17 1.85 11.02
N ALA A 36 14.69 2.71 10.15
CA ALA A 36 13.91 3.82 9.61
C ALA A 36 12.72 3.32 8.75
N VAL A 37 12.94 2.32 7.90
CA VAL A 37 11.96 1.85 6.91
C VAL A 37 10.97 0.84 7.49
N LYS A 38 11.42 -0.02 8.40
CA LYS A 38 10.62 -1.13 8.96
C LYS A 38 10.21 -0.89 10.41
N GLY A 39 10.93 -0.05 11.16
CA GLY A 39 10.67 0.16 12.58
C GLY A 39 11.12 -1.01 13.45
N VAL A 40 10.62 -1.06 14.67
CA VAL A 40 10.84 -2.14 15.66
C VAL A 40 9.63 -3.04 15.69
N ALA A 41 9.83 -4.35 15.69
CA ALA A 41 8.77 -5.34 15.73
C ALA A 41 8.85 -6.19 17.00
N LEU A 42 7.69 -6.46 17.60
CA LEU A 42 7.50 -7.32 18.76
C LEU A 42 6.30 -8.24 18.52
N ALA A 43 6.32 -9.42 19.13
CA ALA A 43 5.16 -10.33 19.08
C ALA A 43 5.13 -11.26 20.29
N VAL A 44 3.89 -11.61 20.67
CA VAL A 44 3.55 -12.66 21.64
C VAL A 44 2.57 -13.61 20.97
N ALA A 45 2.79 -14.90 21.13
CA ALA A 45 1.92 -15.96 20.66
C ALA A 45 1.68 -16.98 21.79
N ASP A 46 0.45 -17.48 21.85
CA ASP A 46 0.04 -18.52 22.79
C ASP A 46 -0.44 -19.74 22.00
N GLY A 47 0.13 -20.89 22.27
CA GLY A 47 -0.20 -22.17 21.65
C GLY A 47 -1.34 -22.86 22.34
N ILE A 48 -2.31 -23.39 21.61
CA ILE A 48 -3.50 -24.06 22.19
C ILE A 48 -3.09 -25.18 23.14
N GLY A 49 -3.50 -25.08 24.40
CA GLY A 49 -3.13 -26.00 25.48
C GLY A 49 -3.51 -27.48 25.30
N SER A 50 -4.44 -27.79 24.39
CA SER A 50 -4.85 -29.16 24.03
C SER A 50 -3.94 -29.87 23.03
N SER A 51 -3.00 -29.15 22.40
CA SER A 51 -2.13 -29.70 21.36
C SER A 51 -0.70 -29.89 21.83
N ASP A 52 -0.12 -31.06 21.54
CA ASP A 52 1.29 -31.38 21.83
C ASP A 52 2.28 -30.68 20.90
N VAL A 53 1.80 -30.03 19.84
CA VAL A 53 2.64 -29.34 18.81
C VAL A 53 2.41 -27.82 18.77
N SER A 54 1.58 -27.28 19.62
CA SER A 54 1.25 -25.85 19.65
C SER A 54 2.44 -24.97 20.04
N GLN A 55 3.38 -25.45 20.86
CA GLN A 55 4.65 -24.76 21.11
C GLN A 55 5.45 -24.52 19.83
N ILE A 56 5.41 -25.47 18.87
CA ILE A 56 6.08 -25.30 17.58
C ILE A 56 5.33 -24.26 16.75
N ALA A 57 4.00 -24.20 16.90
CA ALA A 57 3.19 -23.20 16.20
C ALA A 57 3.47 -21.79 16.70
N SER A 58 3.48 -21.55 18.01
CA SER A 58 3.76 -20.24 18.60
C SER A 58 5.18 -19.78 18.31
N GLU A 59 6.18 -20.67 18.43
CA GLU A 59 7.57 -20.38 18.09
C GLU A 59 7.71 -20.02 16.60
N THR A 60 7.13 -20.83 15.71
CA THR A 60 7.17 -20.57 14.25
C THR A 60 6.48 -19.26 13.91
N ALA A 61 5.33 -18.97 14.52
CA ALA A 61 4.58 -17.75 14.22
C ALA A 61 5.39 -16.49 14.57
N VAL A 62 5.98 -16.44 15.75
CA VAL A 62 6.79 -15.29 16.19
C VAL A 62 8.11 -15.21 15.42
N ALA A 63 8.85 -16.33 15.28
CA ALA A 63 10.12 -16.34 14.58
C ALA A 63 9.98 -15.94 13.12
N SER A 64 9.03 -16.56 12.39
CA SER A 64 8.75 -16.18 10.99
C SER A 64 8.30 -14.73 10.87
N PHE A 65 7.46 -14.24 11.79
CA PHE A 65 7.08 -12.84 11.77
C PHE A 65 8.29 -11.92 11.91
N LEU A 66 9.16 -12.15 12.89
CA LEU A 66 10.31 -11.29 13.16
C LEU A 66 11.39 -11.38 12.08
N GLU A 67 11.59 -12.55 11.46
CA GLU A 67 12.60 -12.73 10.42
C GLU A 67 12.08 -12.27 9.04
N ASP A 68 10.92 -12.77 8.61
CA ASP A 68 10.41 -12.53 7.27
C ASP A 68 9.88 -11.11 7.09
N TYR A 69 9.37 -10.45 8.14
CA TYR A 69 8.90 -9.07 8.09
C TYR A 69 9.99 -8.14 7.55
N TYR A 70 11.22 -8.28 8.04
CA TYR A 70 12.34 -7.46 7.59
C TYR A 70 12.90 -7.85 6.23
N CYS A 71 12.53 -9.03 5.71
CA CYS A 71 12.85 -9.48 4.35
C CYS A 71 11.85 -8.98 3.30
N THR A 72 10.70 -8.42 3.73
CA THR A 72 9.72 -7.86 2.79
C THR A 72 10.24 -6.57 2.12
N SER A 73 9.62 -6.20 0.99
CA SER A 73 10.01 -4.99 0.27
C SER A 73 9.97 -3.74 1.16
N ASP A 74 11.01 -2.91 1.08
CA ASP A 74 11.05 -1.60 1.76
C ASP A 74 9.97 -0.62 1.27
N ALA A 75 9.42 -0.86 0.09
CA ALA A 75 8.36 -0.05 -0.50
C ALA A 75 6.99 -0.33 0.09
N TRP A 76 6.80 -1.53 0.67
CA TRP A 76 5.51 -1.92 1.24
C TRP A 76 5.25 -1.22 2.57
N SER A 77 3.97 -0.90 2.79
CA SER A 77 3.46 -0.48 4.10
C SER A 77 3.72 -1.56 5.17
N VAL A 78 3.74 -1.15 6.42
CA VAL A 78 3.78 -2.08 7.56
C VAL A 78 2.64 -3.09 7.46
N LYS A 79 1.42 -2.60 7.14
CA LYS A 79 0.24 -3.43 6.99
C LYS A 79 0.44 -4.53 5.96
N THR A 80 0.82 -4.19 4.73
CA THR A 80 1.03 -5.18 3.66
C THR A 80 2.15 -6.15 4.00
N SER A 81 3.24 -5.67 4.57
CA SER A 81 4.37 -6.52 4.97
C SER A 81 3.94 -7.58 5.99
N VAL A 82 3.23 -7.19 7.05
CA VAL A 82 2.76 -8.11 8.10
C VAL A 82 1.69 -9.07 7.58
N GLU A 83 0.69 -8.57 6.85
CA GLU A 83 -0.37 -9.41 6.26
C GLU A 83 0.20 -10.50 5.34
N ARG A 84 1.23 -10.19 4.54
CA ARG A 84 1.90 -11.16 3.66
C ARG A 84 2.62 -12.24 4.44
N VAL A 85 3.38 -11.85 5.46
CA VAL A 85 4.13 -12.78 6.31
C VAL A 85 3.17 -13.70 7.07
N LEU A 86 2.20 -13.12 7.79
CA LEU A 86 1.27 -13.91 8.59
C LEU A 86 0.38 -14.84 7.73
N THR A 87 -0.01 -14.40 6.52
CA THR A 87 -0.73 -15.27 5.58
C THR A 87 0.11 -16.47 5.14
N ALA A 88 1.40 -16.26 4.86
CA ALA A 88 2.32 -17.34 4.48
C ALA A 88 2.56 -18.30 5.67
N THR A 89 2.79 -17.77 6.87
CA THR A 89 2.95 -18.54 8.11
C THR A 89 1.70 -19.36 8.40
N ASN A 90 0.50 -18.75 8.31
CA ASN A 90 -0.76 -19.45 8.48
C ASN A 90 -0.95 -20.60 7.49
N ALA A 91 -0.61 -20.37 6.21
CA ALA A 91 -0.70 -21.41 5.19
C ALA A 91 0.19 -22.60 5.51
N TRP A 92 1.40 -22.35 6.02
CA TRP A 92 2.32 -23.40 6.47
C TRP A 92 1.77 -24.16 7.69
N LEU A 93 1.36 -23.45 8.76
CA LEU A 93 0.79 -24.05 9.98
C LEU A 93 -0.44 -24.90 9.66
N HIS A 94 -1.35 -24.37 8.82
CA HIS A 94 -2.55 -25.09 8.38
C HIS A 94 -2.18 -26.36 7.58
N ALA A 95 -1.17 -26.30 6.71
CA ALA A 95 -0.69 -27.48 5.99
C ALA A 95 -0.11 -28.54 6.93
N GLN A 96 0.67 -28.14 7.97
CA GLN A 96 1.17 -29.04 9.00
C GLN A 96 0.03 -29.69 9.79
N THR A 97 -0.97 -28.90 10.22
CA THR A 97 -2.17 -29.42 10.90
C THR A 97 -2.86 -30.51 10.06
N ARG A 98 -3.04 -30.25 8.76
CA ARG A 98 -3.68 -31.24 7.85
C ARG A 98 -2.86 -32.50 7.61
N GLN A 99 -1.55 -32.45 7.79
CA GLN A 99 -0.64 -33.60 7.64
C GLN A 99 -0.43 -34.37 8.96
N SER A 100 -0.82 -33.80 10.11
CA SER A 100 -0.66 -34.37 11.45
C SER A 100 -1.89 -35.14 11.92
N ALA A 101 -1.83 -35.63 13.15
CA ALA A 101 -2.99 -36.21 13.86
C ALA A 101 -4.12 -35.17 14.04
N GLY A 102 -3.81 -33.88 14.08
CA GLY A 102 -4.75 -32.77 14.18
C GLY A 102 -5.66 -32.55 12.95
N ARG A 103 -5.49 -33.32 11.88
CA ARG A 103 -6.34 -33.17 10.66
C ARG A 103 -7.84 -33.46 10.91
N TYR A 104 -8.15 -34.25 11.94
CA TYR A 104 -9.53 -34.57 12.33
C TYR A 104 -10.00 -33.81 13.56
N ASP A 105 -9.09 -33.16 14.27
CA ASP A 105 -9.32 -32.40 15.50
C ASP A 105 -8.42 -31.17 15.49
N LYS A 106 -8.98 -30.03 15.10
CA LYS A 106 -8.23 -28.76 14.94
C LYS A 106 -7.54 -28.34 16.25
N ASP A 107 -8.11 -28.71 17.40
CA ASP A 107 -7.57 -28.41 18.72
C ASP A 107 -6.28 -29.21 19.05
N ARG A 108 -5.87 -30.12 18.19
CA ARG A 108 -4.61 -30.88 18.28
C ARG A 108 -3.62 -30.56 17.18
N GLY A 109 -3.88 -29.48 16.43
CA GLY A 109 -3.04 -29.06 15.32
C GLY A 109 -1.93 -28.09 15.69
N TYR A 110 -1.22 -27.62 14.69
CA TYR A 110 -0.26 -26.50 14.77
C TYR A 110 -1.04 -25.19 14.81
N VAL A 111 -1.56 -24.86 15.98
CA VAL A 111 -2.45 -23.72 16.16
C VAL A 111 -1.96 -22.85 17.31
N CYS A 112 -1.94 -21.53 17.08
CA CYS A 112 -1.59 -20.53 18.08
C CYS A 112 -2.30 -19.21 17.83
N THR A 113 -2.38 -18.39 18.87
CA THR A 113 -2.75 -16.98 18.78
C THR A 113 -1.54 -16.16 18.31
N LEU A 114 -1.73 -14.89 17.96
CA LEU A 114 -0.64 -13.94 17.77
C LEU A 114 -1.12 -12.50 18.02
N SER A 115 -0.41 -11.78 18.85
CA SER A 115 -0.47 -10.32 18.94
C SER A 115 0.89 -9.74 18.57
N ALA A 116 0.94 -8.93 17.53
CA ALA A 116 2.16 -8.30 17.04
C ALA A 116 2.04 -6.78 17.06
N LEU A 117 3.12 -6.12 17.45
CA LEU A 117 3.25 -4.67 17.52
C LEU A 117 4.46 -4.22 16.69
N VAL A 118 4.24 -3.33 15.74
CA VAL A 118 5.32 -2.68 14.98
C VAL A 118 5.31 -1.19 15.32
N ILE A 119 6.45 -0.68 15.78
CA ILE A 119 6.67 0.72 16.10
C ILE A 119 7.52 1.34 15.00
N LYS A 120 6.93 2.23 14.21
CA LYS A 120 7.62 2.89 13.10
C LYS A 120 7.32 4.38 13.12
N SER A 121 8.37 5.21 13.14
CA SER A 121 8.25 6.66 13.27
C SER A 121 7.41 7.05 14.50
N ASN A 122 6.31 7.75 14.33
CA ASN A 122 5.40 8.20 15.38
C ASN A 122 4.11 7.36 15.47
N THR A 123 4.12 6.12 14.97
CA THR A 123 2.92 5.28 14.88
C THR A 123 3.20 3.86 15.37
N ALA A 124 2.30 3.34 16.19
CA ALA A 124 2.20 1.93 16.57
C ALA A 124 1.20 1.24 15.65
N TYR A 125 1.60 0.13 15.06
CA TYR A 125 0.78 -0.72 14.19
C TYR A 125 0.54 -2.03 14.91
N LEU A 126 -0.72 -2.34 15.18
CA LEU A 126 -1.14 -3.52 15.92
C LEU A 126 -1.79 -4.53 14.96
N PHE A 127 -1.40 -5.79 15.12
CA PHE A 127 -1.97 -6.92 14.38
C PHE A 127 -2.35 -8.00 15.37
N HIS A 128 -3.54 -8.57 15.22
CA HIS A 128 -4.06 -9.47 16.23
C HIS A 128 -4.88 -10.62 15.63
N VAL A 129 -4.64 -11.83 16.14
CA VAL A 129 -5.41 -13.04 15.86
C VAL A 129 -5.43 -13.90 17.14
N GLY A 130 -6.60 -14.15 17.71
CA GLY A 130 -6.77 -14.98 18.90
C GLY A 130 -7.21 -14.20 20.12
N ASP A 131 -6.64 -14.48 21.26
CA ASP A 131 -7.00 -13.91 22.56
C ASP A 131 -5.80 -13.44 23.41
N THR A 132 -4.56 -13.50 22.89
CA THR A 132 -3.48 -12.70 23.45
C THR A 132 -3.83 -11.22 23.33
N ARG A 133 -3.41 -10.38 24.28
CA ARG A 133 -3.87 -8.98 24.30
C ARG A 133 -2.73 -7.98 24.22
N ILE A 134 -3.04 -6.83 23.61
CA ILE A 134 -2.20 -5.63 23.65
C ILE A 134 -2.97 -4.55 24.41
N TYR A 135 -2.30 -3.99 25.41
CA TYR A 135 -2.81 -2.88 26.21
C TYR A 135 -1.95 -1.65 26.03
N ARG A 136 -2.56 -0.48 26.07
CA ARG A 136 -1.89 0.78 26.36
C ARG A 136 -2.02 1.05 27.86
N VAL A 137 -0.90 1.29 28.52
CA VAL A 137 -0.87 1.50 29.98
C VAL A 137 -0.96 2.99 30.25
N HIS A 138 -2.01 3.42 30.92
CA HIS A 138 -2.21 4.80 31.37
C HIS A 138 -1.94 4.93 32.87
N SER A 139 -1.75 6.14 33.36
CA SER A 139 -1.56 6.42 34.79
C SER A 139 -2.75 5.95 35.67
N ASP A 140 -3.95 5.85 35.09
CA ASP A 140 -5.20 5.53 35.76
C ASP A 140 -5.76 4.15 35.37
N GLY A 141 -5.11 3.40 34.48
CA GLY A 141 -5.62 2.10 34.05
C GLY A 141 -4.94 1.45 32.88
N LEU A 142 -5.58 0.41 32.37
CA LEU A 142 -5.19 -0.33 31.18
C LEU A 142 -6.28 -0.15 30.11
N GLU A 143 -5.90 0.34 28.93
CA GLU A 143 -6.75 0.36 27.75
C GLU A 143 -6.44 -0.88 26.90
N GLN A 144 -7.37 -1.80 26.76
CA GLN A 144 -7.23 -2.94 25.84
C GLN A 144 -7.39 -2.46 24.39
N LEU A 145 -6.39 -2.69 23.56
CA LEU A 145 -6.36 -2.26 22.16
C LEU A 145 -6.79 -3.36 21.18
N THR A 146 -6.77 -4.62 21.61
CA THR A 146 -7.20 -5.81 20.86
C THR A 146 -8.57 -6.27 21.30
N THR A 147 -9.26 -7.04 20.45
CA THR A 147 -10.55 -7.67 20.78
C THR A 147 -10.38 -9.18 20.73
N ASP A 148 -10.69 -9.90 21.81
CA ASP A 148 -10.51 -11.34 21.85
C ASP A 148 -11.40 -12.05 20.83
N HIS A 149 -10.83 -12.99 20.10
CA HIS A 149 -11.55 -13.85 19.17
C HIS A 149 -12.01 -15.14 19.88
N ARG A 150 -12.85 -14.98 20.89
CA ARG A 150 -13.46 -16.09 21.65
C ARG A 150 -14.95 -16.19 21.36
N VAL A 151 -15.50 -17.41 21.31
CA VAL A 151 -16.92 -17.70 21.22
C VAL A 151 -17.31 -18.60 22.38
N SER A 152 -18.23 -18.12 23.23
CA SER A 152 -18.83 -18.93 24.30
C SER A 152 -19.95 -19.78 23.72
N ILE A 153 -19.83 -21.10 23.77
CA ILE A 153 -20.87 -22.04 23.34
C ILE A 153 -21.78 -22.42 24.53
N SER A 154 -21.21 -22.48 25.73
CA SER A 154 -21.93 -22.71 26.97
C SER A 154 -21.22 -22.06 28.16
N PRO A 155 -21.87 -21.79 29.31
CA PRO A 155 -21.21 -21.22 30.48
C PRO A 155 -19.95 -22.02 30.87
N GLY A 156 -18.76 -21.37 30.78
CA GLY A 156 -17.48 -21.98 31.11
C GLY A 156 -16.80 -22.79 29.99
N GLN A 157 -17.31 -22.73 28.76
CA GLN A 157 -16.65 -23.32 27.55
C GLN A 157 -16.49 -22.25 26.49
N ASP A 158 -15.30 -21.62 26.48
CA ASP A 158 -14.90 -20.66 25.49
C ASP A 158 -13.97 -21.35 24.47
N TYR A 159 -14.19 -21.07 23.20
CA TYR A 159 -13.38 -21.57 22.11
C TYR A 159 -12.81 -20.41 21.31
N LEU A 160 -11.59 -20.56 20.81
CA LEU A 160 -10.98 -19.61 19.89
C LEU A 160 -11.74 -19.61 18.55
N ALA A 161 -12.34 -18.47 18.22
CA ALA A 161 -13.02 -18.28 16.95
C ALA A 161 -12.04 -18.08 15.78
N ARG A 162 -10.86 -17.51 16.06
CA ARG A 162 -9.78 -17.28 15.09
C ARG A 162 -8.44 -17.57 15.75
N ALA A 163 -7.58 -18.31 15.02
CA ALA A 163 -6.20 -18.56 15.40
C ALA A 163 -5.40 -18.90 14.13
N LEU A 164 -4.08 -18.72 14.18
CA LEU A 164 -3.17 -19.17 13.14
C LEU A 164 -3.21 -20.70 13.05
N GLY A 165 -3.22 -21.24 11.82
CA GLY A 165 -3.19 -22.69 11.55
C GLY A 165 -4.55 -23.39 11.59
N VAL A 166 -5.63 -22.74 12.01
CA VAL A 166 -6.99 -23.31 12.07
C VAL A 166 -7.60 -23.44 10.69
N ASP A 167 -7.58 -22.39 9.92
CA ASP A 167 -8.20 -22.31 8.59
C ASP A 167 -7.22 -21.83 7.53
N ALA A 168 -7.52 -22.19 6.27
CA ALA A 168 -6.67 -21.77 5.14
C ALA A 168 -6.71 -20.26 4.89
N HIS A 169 -7.82 -19.60 5.25
CA HIS A 169 -7.98 -18.15 5.18
C HIS A 169 -7.78 -17.53 6.56
N LEU A 170 -6.91 -16.54 6.63
CA LEU A 170 -6.60 -15.82 7.87
C LEU A 170 -7.22 -14.43 7.84
N GLU A 171 -8.04 -14.11 8.84
CA GLU A 171 -8.52 -12.75 9.09
C GLU A 171 -7.69 -12.15 10.23
N ILE A 172 -7.00 -11.06 9.95
CA ILE A 172 -6.13 -10.35 10.89
C ILE A 172 -6.79 -9.03 11.27
N ASP A 173 -6.98 -8.79 12.55
CA ASP A 173 -7.38 -7.48 13.03
C ASP A 173 -6.20 -6.53 12.96
N TYR A 174 -6.43 -5.32 12.44
CA TYR A 174 -5.44 -4.29 12.23
C TYR A 174 -5.91 -2.96 12.85
N ARG A 175 -5.02 -2.35 13.63
CA ARG A 175 -5.23 -1.02 14.22
C ARG A 175 -3.92 -0.22 14.15
N SER A 176 -4.00 1.10 14.01
CA SER A 176 -2.86 2.00 14.10
C SER A 176 -3.14 3.10 15.10
N GLU A 177 -2.15 3.40 15.96
CA GLU A 177 -2.24 4.39 17.03
C GLU A 177 -1.09 5.39 16.93
N PRO A 178 -1.36 6.69 17.10
CA PRO A 178 -0.30 7.67 17.22
C PRO A 178 0.47 7.48 18.53
N LEU A 179 1.78 7.74 18.48
CA LEU A 179 2.68 7.61 19.61
C LEU A 179 3.07 8.97 20.17
N ALA A 180 3.25 9.00 21.49
CA ALA A 180 3.87 10.09 22.22
C ALA A 180 5.03 9.56 23.11
N PRO A 181 6.07 10.37 23.38
CA PRO A 181 7.07 10.01 24.37
C PRO A 181 6.42 9.72 25.74
N GLY A 182 6.84 8.61 26.36
CA GLY A 182 6.25 8.13 27.61
C GLY A 182 5.13 7.08 27.43
N ASP A 183 4.62 6.89 26.22
CA ASP A 183 3.66 5.80 25.95
C ASP A 183 4.24 4.45 26.31
N LEU A 184 3.42 3.61 26.95
CA LEU A 184 3.80 2.27 27.33
C LEU A 184 2.74 1.27 26.88
N PHE A 185 3.22 0.20 26.23
CA PHE A 185 2.39 -0.90 25.77
C PHE A 185 2.75 -2.18 26.54
N MET A 186 1.72 -3.01 26.80
CA MET A 186 1.88 -4.33 27.39
C MET A 186 1.22 -5.36 26.46
N LEU A 187 2.00 -6.35 26.02
CA LEU A 187 1.51 -7.54 25.34
C LEU A 187 1.51 -8.69 26.33
N ALA A 188 0.43 -9.45 26.42
CA ALA A 188 0.32 -10.52 27.41
C ALA A 188 -0.51 -11.71 26.90
N SER A 189 -0.12 -12.94 27.30
CA SER A 189 -0.97 -14.12 27.23
C SER A 189 -2.00 -14.16 28.35
N ASP A 190 -3.01 -15.02 28.22
CA ASP A 190 -4.14 -15.12 29.15
C ASP A 190 -3.70 -15.53 30.57
N GLY A 191 -2.67 -16.36 30.68
CA GLY A 191 -2.09 -16.72 31.98
C GLY A 191 -1.61 -15.52 32.81
N VAL A 192 -1.30 -14.39 32.15
CA VAL A 192 -0.94 -13.14 32.85
C VAL A 192 -2.17 -12.23 33.02
N TYR A 193 -2.84 -11.83 31.93
CA TYR A 193 -3.85 -10.77 32.01
C TYR A 193 -5.14 -11.19 32.75
N GLU A 194 -5.44 -12.47 32.85
CA GLU A 194 -6.58 -12.96 33.66
C GLU A 194 -6.31 -12.87 35.18
N HIS A 195 -5.05 -12.78 35.57
CA HIS A 195 -4.61 -12.84 36.95
C HIS A 195 -3.96 -11.54 37.47
N VAL A 196 -3.69 -10.56 36.57
CA VAL A 196 -3.01 -9.30 36.91
C VAL A 196 -3.90 -8.12 36.51
N GLY A 197 -4.20 -7.27 37.50
CA GLY A 197 -5.01 -6.06 37.28
C GLY A 197 -4.16 -4.81 37.05
N ALA A 198 -4.84 -3.69 36.71
CA ALA A 198 -4.20 -2.41 36.48
C ALA A 198 -3.33 -1.93 37.66
N ALA A 199 -3.78 -2.19 38.91
CA ALA A 199 -3.03 -1.82 40.11
C ALA A 199 -1.70 -2.59 40.25
N ASP A 200 -1.65 -3.84 39.81
CA ASP A 200 -0.42 -4.64 39.84
C ASP A 200 0.57 -4.14 38.78
N VAL A 201 0.06 -3.80 37.58
CA VAL A 201 0.87 -3.22 36.50
C VAL A 201 1.46 -1.87 36.94
N GLN A 202 0.65 -0.99 37.53
CA GLN A 202 1.14 0.31 38.04
C GLN A 202 2.22 0.14 39.12
N ARG A 203 2.05 -0.84 40.02
CA ARG A 203 3.02 -1.12 41.07
C ARG A 203 4.34 -1.67 40.51
N ALA A 204 4.27 -2.54 39.49
CA ALA A 204 5.45 -3.08 38.83
C ALA A 204 6.24 -2.01 38.06
N LEU A 205 5.56 -0.98 37.58
CA LEU A 205 6.13 0.13 36.79
C LEU A 205 6.52 1.35 37.64
N SER A 206 6.33 1.31 38.97
CA SER A 206 6.61 2.48 39.83
C SER A 206 8.09 2.88 39.80
N ASP A 207 8.33 4.20 39.74
CA ASP A 207 9.60 4.90 39.93
C ASP A 207 10.82 4.40 39.13
N GLY A 208 10.71 4.41 37.79
CA GLY A 208 11.88 4.18 36.94
C GLY A 208 12.34 2.71 36.91
N ALA A 209 11.45 1.79 37.22
CA ALA A 209 11.75 0.36 37.21
C ALA A 209 12.30 -0.10 35.85
N ASP A 210 13.31 -0.95 35.89
CA ASP A 210 13.75 -1.72 34.74
C ASP A 210 12.59 -2.57 34.20
N LEU A 211 12.28 -2.45 32.92
CA LEU A 211 11.13 -3.13 32.33
C LEU A 211 11.23 -4.66 32.37
N ASP A 212 12.43 -5.23 32.33
CA ASP A 212 12.62 -6.68 32.54
C ASP A 212 12.31 -7.09 33.98
N ALA A 213 12.66 -6.26 34.95
CA ALA A 213 12.30 -6.50 36.35
C ALA A 213 10.78 -6.39 36.54
N ALA A 214 10.14 -5.37 35.90
CA ALA A 214 8.69 -5.21 35.93
C ALA A 214 7.98 -6.41 35.29
N ALA A 215 8.45 -6.90 34.15
CA ALA A 215 7.90 -8.09 33.49
C ALA A 215 7.96 -9.34 34.38
N ARG A 216 9.11 -9.55 35.03
CA ARG A 216 9.26 -10.65 36.03
C ARG A 216 8.32 -10.52 37.21
N LEU A 217 8.14 -9.30 37.74
CA LEU A 217 7.21 -9.05 38.84
C LEU A 217 5.76 -9.36 38.45
N LEU A 218 5.34 -8.99 37.23
CA LEU A 218 3.99 -9.25 36.72
C LEU A 218 3.73 -10.76 36.58
N VAL A 219 4.66 -11.52 36.02
CA VAL A 219 4.56 -12.98 35.92
C VAL A 219 4.52 -13.63 37.30
N GLY A 220 5.41 -13.23 38.21
CA GLY A 220 5.38 -13.70 39.61
C GLY A 220 4.05 -13.40 40.30
N ARG A 221 3.48 -12.20 40.06
CA ARG A 221 2.18 -11.81 40.62
C ARG A 221 1.03 -12.64 40.04
N ALA A 222 1.06 -12.96 38.74
CA ALA A 222 0.07 -13.85 38.14
C ALA A 222 0.10 -15.25 38.77
N LEU A 223 1.28 -15.80 39.03
CA LEU A 223 1.45 -17.08 39.74
C LEU A 223 0.92 -17.02 41.17
N GLU A 224 1.25 -15.97 41.93
CA GLU A 224 0.73 -15.75 43.30
C GLU A 224 -0.79 -15.65 43.31
N ASN A 225 -1.40 -15.06 42.30
CA ASN A 225 -2.85 -14.93 42.12
C ASN A 225 -3.51 -16.21 41.57
N GLY A 226 -2.76 -17.31 41.44
CA GLY A 226 -3.28 -18.64 41.15
C GLY A 226 -3.34 -19.01 39.67
N SER A 227 -2.63 -18.32 38.81
CA SER A 227 -2.47 -18.73 37.40
C SER A 227 -1.89 -20.14 37.30
N ARG A 228 -2.48 -20.95 36.42
CA ARG A 228 -2.03 -22.32 36.16
C ARG A 228 -1.53 -22.51 34.73
N ASP A 229 -1.56 -21.46 33.94
CA ASP A 229 -1.17 -21.49 32.52
C ASP A 229 0.27 -21.09 32.29
N ASN A 230 0.70 -21.08 31.04
CA ASN A 230 1.90 -20.43 30.58
C ASN A 230 1.74 -18.91 30.77
N LEU A 231 2.82 -18.21 31.05
CA LEU A 231 2.76 -16.80 31.43
C LEU A 231 3.78 -16.03 30.59
N THR A 232 3.30 -15.14 29.77
CA THR A 232 4.17 -14.32 28.93
C THR A 232 3.72 -12.87 28.93
N VAL A 233 4.67 -11.95 29.16
CA VAL A 233 4.46 -10.52 29.09
C VAL A 233 5.63 -9.82 28.43
N GLN A 234 5.33 -8.88 27.53
CA GLN A 234 6.28 -7.89 26.99
C GLN A 234 5.78 -6.48 27.34
N LEU A 235 6.70 -5.64 27.78
CA LEU A 235 6.50 -4.22 28.07
C LEU A 235 7.35 -3.41 27.11
N VAL A 236 6.77 -2.37 26.51
CA VAL A 236 7.46 -1.50 25.55
C VAL A 236 7.15 -0.06 25.91
N ARG A 237 8.19 0.72 26.26
CA ARG A 237 8.07 2.15 26.54
C ARG A 237 8.70 2.97 25.41
N ILE A 238 7.99 3.99 24.97
CA ILE A 238 8.49 4.96 24.00
C ILE A 238 9.27 6.03 24.77
N ASP A 239 10.59 5.96 24.73
CA ASP A 239 11.45 6.89 25.46
C ASP A 239 11.59 8.22 24.73
N SER A 240 11.65 8.19 23.40
CA SER A 240 11.63 9.36 22.51
C SER A 240 11.06 8.99 21.16
N LEU A 241 10.56 9.96 20.43
CA LEU A 241 10.22 9.77 19.02
C LEU A 241 11.42 10.21 18.16
N PRO A 242 11.70 9.51 17.06
CA PRO A 242 12.76 9.94 16.16
C PRO A 242 12.36 11.29 15.53
N ASP A 243 13.17 12.31 15.75
CA ASP A 243 13.08 13.55 14.99
C ASP A 243 13.37 13.22 13.53
N HIS A 244 12.30 13.06 12.73
CA HIS A 244 12.35 12.81 11.29
C HIS A 244 13.47 11.83 10.86
N ALA A 245 13.27 10.53 11.08
CA ALA A 245 14.21 9.50 10.59
C ALA A 245 14.48 9.59 9.07
N ALA A 246 13.55 10.19 8.32
CA ALA A 246 13.74 10.61 6.93
C ALA A 246 14.88 11.62 6.78
N ASP A 247 15.04 12.59 7.71
CA ASP A 247 16.04 13.65 7.59
C ASP A 247 17.49 13.15 7.70
N GLU A 248 17.77 12.13 8.51
CA GLU A 248 19.13 11.57 8.59
C GLU A 248 19.51 10.81 7.32
N LEU A 249 18.55 10.11 6.72
CA LEU A 249 18.76 9.45 5.44
C LEU A 249 18.96 10.47 4.32
N ILE A 250 18.09 11.48 4.26
CA ILE A 250 18.17 12.57 3.31
C ILE A 250 19.51 13.30 3.48
N ARG A 251 19.96 13.59 4.71
CA ARG A 251 21.28 14.20 4.97
C ARG A 251 22.44 13.37 4.42
N LYS A 252 22.42 12.04 4.54
CA LYS A 252 23.49 11.19 3.96
C LYS A 252 23.44 11.18 2.43
N MET A 253 22.27 11.24 1.83
CA MET A 253 22.09 11.31 0.39
C MET A 253 22.32 12.73 -0.17
N THR A 254 22.05 13.79 0.60
CA THR A 254 22.26 15.20 0.27
C THR A 254 23.69 15.68 0.54
N ALA A 255 24.60 14.83 1.02
CA ALA A 255 26.00 15.20 1.23
C ALA A 255 26.76 15.52 -0.07
N LEU A 256 26.21 15.14 -1.24
CA LEU A 256 26.81 15.47 -2.53
C LEU A 256 26.39 16.87 -3.00
N PRO A 257 27.34 17.70 -3.47
CA PRO A 257 27.03 19.02 -4.01
C PRO A 257 26.19 18.92 -5.29
N PHE A 258 25.45 19.98 -5.59
CA PHE A 258 24.77 20.12 -6.87
C PHE A 258 25.80 20.24 -8.01
N PRO A 259 25.58 19.55 -9.13
CA PRO A 259 26.50 19.66 -10.26
C PRO A 259 26.35 21.02 -10.95
N PRO A 260 27.43 21.56 -11.56
CA PRO A 260 27.32 22.73 -12.42
C PRO A 260 26.49 22.43 -13.67
N GLN A 261 26.06 23.46 -14.38
CA GLN A 261 25.50 23.29 -15.71
C GLN A 261 26.59 22.81 -16.68
N PHE A 262 26.27 21.76 -17.42
CA PHE A 262 27.24 21.19 -18.36
C PHE A 262 27.10 21.79 -19.75
N GLU A 263 28.26 22.13 -20.31
CA GLU A 263 28.39 22.47 -21.73
C GLU A 263 28.68 21.22 -22.58
N PRO A 264 28.32 21.21 -23.87
CA PRO A 264 28.69 20.12 -24.78
C PRO A 264 30.22 19.87 -24.78
N ARG A 265 30.62 18.59 -24.77
CA ARG A 265 31.99 18.08 -24.64
C ARG A 265 32.62 18.15 -23.26
N ALA A 266 31.92 18.68 -22.23
CA ALA A 266 32.40 18.61 -20.86
C ALA A 266 32.60 17.14 -20.43
N GLN A 267 33.63 16.90 -19.61
CA GLN A 267 33.87 15.61 -18.97
C GLN A 267 33.50 15.73 -17.48
N PHE A 268 32.77 14.76 -16.99
CA PHE A 268 32.27 14.76 -15.62
C PHE A 268 32.07 13.32 -15.12
N ASP A 269 32.72 12.95 -14.05
CA ASP A 269 32.63 11.60 -13.43
C ASP A 269 32.71 10.42 -14.42
N GLY A 270 33.62 10.52 -15.43
CA GLY A 270 33.76 9.49 -16.45
C GLY A 270 32.70 9.52 -17.57
N PHE A 271 31.85 10.54 -17.59
CA PHE A 271 30.93 10.81 -18.69
C PHE A 271 31.39 11.94 -19.57
N ARG A 272 31.18 11.81 -20.89
CA ARG A 272 31.37 12.89 -21.84
C ARG A 272 30.02 13.40 -22.31
N ILE A 273 29.66 14.63 -21.96
CA ILE A 273 28.42 15.28 -22.35
C ILE A 273 28.39 15.50 -23.87
N LEU A 274 27.36 15.00 -24.52
CA LEU A 274 27.20 15.15 -25.96
C LEU A 274 26.32 16.34 -26.33
N ARG A 275 25.13 16.42 -25.69
CA ARG A 275 24.18 17.52 -25.89
C ARG A 275 23.15 17.56 -24.79
N THR A 276 22.46 18.67 -24.63
CA THR A 276 21.28 18.80 -23.79
C THR A 276 20.07 18.15 -24.47
N LEU A 277 19.34 17.31 -23.76
CA LEU A 277 18.09 16.71 -24.22
C LEU A 277 16.87 17.53 -23.77
N HIS A 278 16.88 17.98 -22.50
CA HIS A 278 15.81 18.77 -21.92
C HIS A 278 16.35 19.75 -20.88
N ARG A 279 15.73 20.94 -20.81
CA ARG A 279 16.03 21.95 -19.79
C ARG A 279 14.72 22.52 -19.25
N SER A 280 14.58 22.49 -17.94
CA SER A 280 13.45 23.09 -17.24
C SER A 280 13.96 23.89 -16.02
N SER A 281 13.06 24.60 -15.34
CA SER A 281 13.37 25.26 -14.06
C SER A 281 13.65 24.27 -12.91
N ARG A 282 13.33 23.00 -13.09
CA ARG A 282 13.51 21.97 -12.04
C ARG A 282 14.72 21.07 -12.28
N SER A 283 15.00 20.72 -13.53
CA SER A 283 16.07 19.78 -13.84
C SER A 283 16.59 19.97 -15.26
N HIS A 284 17.83 19.50 -15.50
CA HIS A 284 18.41 19.42 -16.82
C HIS A 284 18.70 17.96 -17.15
N VAL A 285 18.45 17.57 -18.39
CA VAL A 285 18.73 16.21 -18.88
C VAL A 285 19.71 16.32 -20.05
N TYR A 286 20.80 15.57 -19.95
CA TYR A 286 21.87 15.55 -20.93
C TYR A 286 22.01 14.16 -21.56
N LEU A 287 22.26 14.10 -22.85
CA LEU A 287 22.84 12.92 -23.49
C LEU A 287 24.32 12.90 -23.20
N ALA A 288 24.83 11.82 -22.68
CA ALA A 288 26.25 11.62 -22.42
C ALA A 288 26.72 10.25 -22.91
N LEU A 289 28.00 10.16 -23.19
CA LEU A 289 28.70 8.89 -23.43
C LEU A 289 29.38 8.48 -22.12
N ASP A 290 29.07 7.33 -21.60
CA ASP A 290 29.87 6.69 -20.56
C ASP A 290 31.17 6.18 -21.16
N VAL A 291 32.29 6.74 -20.71
CA VAL A 291 33.60 6.47 -21.32
C VAL A 291 34.06 5.04 -21.09
N ASP A 292 33.68 4.45 -19.93
CA ASP A 292 34.11 3.10 -19.55
C ASP A 292 33.34 2.01 -20.32
N SER A 293 32.02 2.16 -20.46
CA SER A 293 31.17 1.18 -21.16
C SER A 293 31.01 1.47 -22.66
N GLY A 294 31.31 2.69 -23.10
CA GLY A 294 31.07 3.14 -24.47
C GLY A 294 29.58 3.32 -24.82
N GLN A 295 28.68 3.29 -23.82
CA GLN A 295 27.25 3.39 -24.03
C GLN A 295 26.73 4.82 -23.89
N ASN A 296 25.72 5.15 -24.66
CA ASN A 296 24.97 6.39 -24.48
C ASN A 296 24.03 6.27 -23.29
N VAL A 297 24.06 7.28 -22.43
CA VAL A 297 23.23 7.38 -21.21
C VAL A 297 22.54 8.73 -21.15
N ALA A 298 21.45 8.83 -20.40
CA ALA A 298 20.83 10.10 -20.04
C ALA A 298 21.24 10.47 -18.61
N ILE A 299 21.76 11.69 -18.42
CA ILE A 299 22.12 12.22 -17.11
C ILE A 299 21.12 13.31 -16.74
N LYS A 300 20.34 13.10 -15.69
CA LYS A 300 19.44 14.09 -15.11
C LYS A 300 20.14 14.76 -13.91
N THR A 301 20.19 16.08 -13.93
CA THR A 301 20.74 16.88 -12.82
C THR A 301 19.67 17.76 -12.21
N PRO A 302 19.68 17.98 -10.89
CA PRO A 302 18.77 18.92 -10.26
C PRO A 302 19.12 20.36 -10.65
N SER A 303 18.12 21.25 -10.61
CA SER A 303 18.37 22.68 -10.81
C SER A 303 19.01 23.28 -9.57
N ILE A 304 20.06 24.06 -9.75
CA ILE A 304 20.76 24.78 -8.67
C ILE A 304 19.85 25.80 -7.98
N ASP A 305 18.84 26.31 -8.68
CA ASP A 305 17.88 27.28 -8.14
C ASP A 305 16.98 26.68 -7.03
N LEU A 306 16.94 25.35 -6.91
CA LEU A 306 16.13 24.62 -5.94
C LEU A 306 16.97 23.87 -4.90
N GLN A 307 18.25 24.19 -4.76
CA GLN A 307 19.16 23.53 -3.81
C GLN A 307 18.72 23.69 -2.35
N ASP A 308 18.07 24.79 -2.01
CA ASP A 308 17.60 25.12 -0.65
C ASP A 308 16.18 24.61 -0.36
N ASP A 309 15.55 23.91 -1.32
CA ASP A 309 14.25 23.25 -1.13
C ASP A 309 14.43 21.77 -0.76
N PRO A 310 14.32 21.40 0.53
CA PRO A 310 14.56 20.03 0.97
C PRO A 310 13.55 19.04 0.37
N VAL A 311 12.29 19.45 0.12
CA VAL A 311 11.26 18.62 -0.47
C VAL A 311 11.59 18.28 -1.93
N TYR A 312 12.15 19.26 -2.65
CA TYR A 312 12.59 19.03 -4.01
C TYR A 312 13.79 18.07 -4.07
N VAL A 313 14.78 18.25 -3.19
CA VAL A 313 15.97 17.40 -3.11
C VAL A 313 15.59 15.96 -2.78
N GLU A 314 14.71 15.76 -1.79
CA GLU A 314 14.16 14.47 -1.42
C GLU A 314 13.52 13.76 -2.61
N ARG A 315 12.65 14.45 -3.34
CA ARG A 315 11.97 13.89 -4.53
C ARG A 315 12.94 13.47 -5.63
N PHE A 316 13.97 14.28 -5.85
CA PHE A 316 14.99 13.97 -6.83
C PHE A 316 15.75 12.68 -6.48
N LEU A 317 16.09 12.50 -5.19
CA LEU A 317 16.75 11.30 -4.69
C LEU A 317 15.82 10.07 -4.71
N MET A 318 14.54 10.28 -4.39
CA MET A 318 13.53 9.22 -4.45
C MET A 318 13.32 8.69 -5.87
N GLU A 319 13.51 9.49 -6.90
CA GLU A 319 13.40 9.04 -8.29
C GLU A 319 14.38 7.90 -8.60
N GLU A 320 15.65 8.03 -8.18
CA GLU A 320 16.64 6.96 -8.34
C GLU A 320 16.30 5.73 -7.49
N TRP A 321 15.88 5.96 -6.24
CA TRP A 321 15.50 4.90 -5.32
C TRP A 321 14.33 4.05 -5.86
N ILE A 322 13.33 4.70 -6.45
CA ILE A 322 12.19 4.06 -7.10
C ILE A 322 12.63 3.29 -8.34
N ALA A 323 13.41 3.96 -9.24
CA ALA A 323 13.86 3.36 -10.48
C ALA A 323 14.66 2.05 -10.28
N ARG A 324 15.45 1.98 -9.21
CA ARG A 324 16.25 0.78 -8.86
C ARG A 324 15.41 -0.43 -8.43
N ARG A 325 14.17 -0.21 -7.97
CA ARG A 325 13.30 -1.25 -7.43
C ARG A 325 12.27 -1.77 -8.42
N ILE A 326 12.06 -1.06 -9.51
CA ILE A 326 11.07 -1.44 -10.52
C ILE A 326 11.75 -2.19 -11.65
N ASP A 327 11.38 -3.45 -11.82
CA ASP A 327 11.78 -4.23 -12.98
C ASP A 327 10.60 -4.35 -13.95
N SER A 328 10.63 -3.51 -14.99
CA SER A 328 9.64 -3.50 -16.07
C SER A 328 10.27 -2.97 -17.36
N PRO A 329 9.97 -3.56 -18.52
CA PRO A 329 10.41 -3.04 -19.81
C PRO A 329 9.76 -1.69 -20.15
N HIS A 330 8.67 -1.34 -19.45
CA HIS A 330 7.90 -0.12 -19.66
C HIS A 330 8.21 0.99 -18.63
N VAL A 331 9.31 0.85 -17.92
CA VAL A 331 9.84 1.85 -16.98
C VAL A 331 11.31 2.08 -17.30
N ILE A 332 11.75 3.32 -17.28
CA ILE A 332 13.16 3.66 -17.56
C ILE A 332 14.07 3.01 -16.53
N LYS A 333 15.19 2.43 -17.00
CA LYS A 333 16.13 1.72 -16.13
C LYS A 333 17.26 2.65 -15.68
N PRO A 334 17.62 2.64 -14.38
CA PRO A 334 18.79 3.34 -13.89
C PRO A 334 20.05 2.62 -14.35
N VAL A 335 21.07 3.38 -14.69
CA VAL A 335 22.43 2.90 -14.94
C VAL A 335 23.28 3.24 -13.73
N LEU A 336 23.88 2.22 -13.12
CA LEU A 336 24.71 2.37 -11.95
C LEU A 336 26.18 2.30 -12.35
N PRO A 337 26.87 3.43 -12.53
CA PRO A 337 28.30 3.40 -12.78
C PRO A 337 29.02 2.85 -11.54
N GLY A 338 29.95 1.92 -11.72
CA GLY A 338 30.75 1.32 -10.65
C GLY A 338 31.76 2.26 -9.97
N ARG A 339 31.64 3.57 -10.19
CA ARG A 339 32.56 4.61 -9.72
C ARG A 339 31.89 5.61 -8.79
N PRO A 340 32.66 6.25 -7.86
CA PRO A 340 32.12 7.27 -6.96
C PRO A 340 31.57 8.47 -7.73
N ARG A 341 30.52 9.09 -7.18
CA ARG A 341 29.94 10.34 -7.70
C ARG A 341 30.53 11.55 -6.98
N SER A 342 30.86 12.59 -7.72
CA SER A 342 31.32 13.87 -7.17
C SER A 342 30.19 14.85 -6.88
N SER A 343 29.00 14.61 -7.42
CA SER A 343 27.84 15.50 -7.29
C SER A 343 26.53 14.71 -7.37
N MET A 344 25.42 15.40 -7.14
CA MET A 344 24.06 14.84 -7.17
C MET A 344 23.53 14.77 -8.61
N TYR A 345 23.39 13.60 -9.18
CA TYR A 345 22.80 13.36 -10.50
C TYR A 345 22.26 11.94 -10.60
N LEU A 346 21.33 11.74 -11.52
CA LEU A 346 20.75 10.44 -11.85
C LEU A 346 21.21 10.02 -13.25
N VAL A 347 21.62 8.76 -13.39
CA VAL A 347 21.97 8.19 -14.70
C VAL A 347 20.95 7.12 -15.07
N THR A 348 20.41 7.23 -16.28
CA THR A 348 19.48 6.25 -16.83
C THR A 348 19.89 5.80 -18.22
N GLU A 349 19.31 4.72 -18.70
CA GLU A 349 19.43 4.34 -20.10
C GLU A 349 19.02 5.51 -21.02
N TYR A 350 19.70 5.67 -22.13
CA TYR A 350 19.24 6.59 -23.17
C TYR A 350 18.20 5.91 -24.05
N ILE A 351 17.02 6.51 -24.16
CA ILE A 351 15.95 6.02 -25.03
C ILE A 351 16.03 6.78 -26.36
N GLU A 352 16.36 6.07 -27.43
CA GLU A 352 16.31 6.63 -28.79
C GLU A 352 14.83 6.67 -29.24
N GLY A 353 14.20 7.82 -29.06
CA GLY A 353 12.77 7.99 -29.30
C GLY A 353 12.28 9.40 -29.06
N THR A 354 10.97 9.56 -28.97
CA THR A 354 10.30 10.85 -28.74
C THR A 354 9.30 10.72 -27.61
N THR A 355 9.01 11.84 -26.92
CA THR A 355 7.92 11.85 -25.94
C THR A 355 6.57 11.73 -26.65
N LEU A 356 5.59 11.16 -25.94
CA LEU A 356 4.24 11.06 -26.45
C LEU A 356 3.63 12.46 -26.71
N ALA A 357 4.01 13.46 -25.89
CA ALA A 357 3.64 14.86 -26.12
C ALA A 357 4.17 15.39 -27.46
N GLN A 358 5.38 15.03 -27.84
CA GLN A 358 5.93 15.40 -29.14
C GLN A 358 5.19 14.69 -30.28
N GLN A 359 4.91 13.39 -30.14
CA GLN A 359 4.17 12.64 -31.16
C GLN A 359 2.77 13.20 -31.40
N ILE A 360 2.07 13.59 -30.31
CA ILE A 360 0.73 14.23 -30.42
C ILE A 360 0.83 15.55 -31.22
N ARG A 361 1.85 16.37 -30.92
CA ARG A 361 2.04 17.65 -31.66
C ARG A 361 2.36 17.43 -33.14
N ASP A 362 3.21 16.43 -33.44
CA ASP A 362 3.73 16.23 -34.78
C ASP A 362 2.76 15.46 -35.70
N ARG A 363 1.96 14.56 -35.13
CA ARG A 363 1.13 13.60 -35.89
C ARG A 363 -0.36 13.67 -35.57
N GLY A 364 -0.77 14.44 -34.55
CA GLY A 364 -2.15 14.50 -34.07
C GLY A 364 -2.57 13.26 -33.30
N SER A 365 -3.88 13.06 -33.14
CA SER A 365 -4.46 11.95 -32.41
C SER A 365 -4.26 10.62 -33.12
N PRO A 366 -3.68 9.60 -32.49
CA PRO A 366 -3.55 8.27 -33.07
C PRO A 366 -4.89 7.54 -33.07
N GLY A 367 -5.09 6.63 -34.02
CA GLY A 367 -6.32 5.83 -34.09
C GLY A 367 -6.45 4.88 -32.89
N LEU A 368 -7.68 4.35 -32.66
CA LEU A 368 -8.05 3.54 -31.49
C LEU A 368 -7.08 2.38 -31.21
N ASP A 369 -6.64 1.64 -32.22
CA ASP A 369 -5.74 0.50 -32.00
C ASP A 369 -4.34 0.95 -31.58
N ALA A 370 -3.86 2.10 -32.06
CA ALA A 370 -2.59 2.66 -31.61
C ALA A 370 -2.71 3.14 -30.14
N VAL A 371 -3.81 3.79 -29.78
CA VAL A 371 -4.11 4.17 -28.39
C VAL A 371 -4.12 2.97 -27.47
N ARG A 372 -4.82 1.90 -27.84
CA ARG A 372 -4.85 0.64 -27.07
C ARG A 372 -3.45 0.07 -26.82
N ARG A 373 -2.61 0.04 -27.86
CA ARG A 373 -1.22 -0.46 -27.72
C ARG A 373 -0.39 0.42 -26.79
N ILE A 374 -0.49 1.73 -26.90
CA ILE A 374 0.26 2.69 -26.06
C ILE A 374 -0.22 2.58 -24.62
N VAL A 375 -1.52 2.71 -24.38
CA VAL A 375 -2.13 2.71 -23.05
C VAL A 375 -1.95 1.35 -22.34
N GLY A 376 -2.00 0.25 -23.08
CA GLY A 376 -1.71 -1.09 -22.56
C GLY A 376 -0.29 -1.24 -22.04
N GLN A 377 0.70 -0.66 -22.72
CA GLN A 377 2.09 -0.67 -22.27
C GLN A 377 2.29 0.26 -21.05
N VAL A 378 1.68 1.47 -21.04
CA VAL A 378 1.68 2.36 -19.87
C VAL A 378 1.09 1.65 -18.65
N ALA A 379 -0.06 0.98 -18.82
CA ALA A 379 -0.70 0.22 -17.75
C ALA A 379 0.21 -0.91 -17.22
N THR A 380 0.97 -1.58 -18.09
CA THR A 380 1.95 -2.59 -17.68
C THR A 380 3.06 -1.98 -16.82
N GLY A 381 3.55 -0.79 -17.18
CA GLY A 381 4.48 -0.01 -16.37
C GLY A 381 3.88 0.34 -15.01
N LEU A 382 2.67 0.91 -14.98
CA LEU A 382 1.97 1.28 -13.73
C LEU A 382 1.73 0.09 -12.80
N ARG A 383 1.40 -1.08 -13.33
CA ARG A 383 1.25 -2.29 -12.51
C ARG A 383 2.54 -2.69 -11.80
N ALA A 384 3.71 -2.39 -12.36
CA ALA A 384 4.98 -2.63 -11.68
C ALA A 384 5.15 -1.70 -10.48
N PHE A 385 4.69 -0.44 -10.55
CA PHE A 385 4.60 0.47 -9.39
C PHE A 385 3.60 -0.06 -8.35
N HIS A 386 2.37 -0.36 -8.76
CA HIS A 386 1.29 -0.75 -7.85
C HIS A 386 1.59 -2.03 -7.07
N ARG A 387 2.30 -3.00 -7.66
CA ARG A 387 2.75 -4.22 -6.95
C ARG A 387 3.69 -3.93 -5.79
N LEU A 388 4.40 -2.81 -5.84
CA LEU A 388 5.31 -2.35 -4.79
C LEU A 388 4.67 -1.29 -3.88
N GLU A 389 3.35 -1.13 -3.93
CA GLU A 389 2.60 -0.07 -3.23
C GLU A 389 3.15 1.33 -3.54
N MET A 390 3.58 1.53 -4.77
CA MET A 390 3.98 2.82 -5.30
C MET A 390 2.89 3.37 -6.21
N LEU A 391 2.70 4.69 -6.21
CA LEU A 391 1.82 5.42 -7.12
C LEU A 391 2.67 6.35 -7.97
N HIS A 392 2.39 6.44 -9.27
CA HIS A 392 3.15 7.30 -10.18
C HIS A 392 2.78 8.78 -10.01
N GLN A 393 1.49 9.10 -9.90
CA GLN A 393 0.88 10.41 -9.64
C GLN A 393 1.09 11.50 -10.70
N ASP A 394 1.94 11.27 -11.72
CA ASP A 394 2.21 12.23 -12.80
C ASP A 394 2.19 11.57 -14.20
N ILE A 395 1.10 10.82 -14.49
CA ILE A 395 0.89 10.22 -15.81
C ILE A 395 0.41 11.29 -16.78
N ARG A 396 1.31 11.67 -17.71
CA ARG A 396 1.07 12.71 -18.73
C ARG A 396 1.94 12.44 -19.96
N PRO A 397 1.61 12.99 -21.13
CA PRO A 397 2.33 12.72 -22.38
C PRO A 397 3.82 13.07 -22.34
N GLU A 398 4.23 14.06 -21.54
CA GLU A 398 5.62 14.48 -21.40
C GLU A 398 6.48 13.44 -20.67
N ASN A 399 5.87 12.64 -19.76
CA ASN A 399 6.53 11.64 -18.93
C ASN A 399 6.50 10.24 -19.56
N ILE A 400 6.10 10.14 -20.82
CA ILE A 400 6.01 8.90 -21.58
C ILE A 400 6.84 9.02 -22.85
N MET A 401 7.82 8.14 -23.02
CA MET A 401 8.61 8.04 -24.26
C MET A 401 8.20 6.80 -25.05
N ILE A 402 8.31 6.92 -26.37
CA ILE A 402 8.17 5.81 -27.31
C ILE A 402 9.47 5.71 -28.09
N ASP A 403 10.12 4.56 -28.00
CA ASP A 403 11.37 4.29 -28.72
C ASP A 403 11.11 4.00 -30.21
N THR A 404 12.19 3.83 -30.97
CA THR A 404 12.14 3.53 -32.42
C THR A 404 11.50 2.17 -32.73
N ALA A 405 11.47 1.24 -31.78
CA ALA A 405 10.82 -0.06 -31.89
C ALA A 405 9.31 -0.03 -31.51
N GLY A 406 8.81 1.09 -30.99
CA GLY A 406 7.44 1.25 -30.53
C GLY A 406 7.22 0.82 -29.07
N THR A 407 8.30 0.61 -28.30
CA THR A 407 8.21 0.34 -26.87
C THR A 407 7.94 1.63 -26.11
N VAL A 408 6.92 1.59 -25.26
CA VAL A 408 6.55 2.72 -24.39
C VAL A 408 7.27 2.59 -23.07
N LYS A 409 7.86 3.69 -22.57
CA LYS A 409 8.52 3.76 -21.26
C LYS A 409 8.08 4.99 -20.46
N LEU A 410 7.79 4.80 -19.18
CA LEU A 410 7.63 5.86 -18.19
C LEU A 410 9.01 6.39 -17.79
N ILE A 411 9.21 7.72 -17.76
CA ILE A 411 10.55 8.32 -17.67
C ILE A 411 10.77 9.31 -16.51
N ASP A 412 9.76 9.67 -15.76
CA ASP A 412 9.86 10.62 -14.64
C ASP A 412 9.03 10.15 -13.45
N PHE A 413 9.66 10.00 -12.28
CA PHE A 413 9.05 9.52 -11.04
C PHE A 413 9.15 10.53 -9.90
N GLY A 414 9.51 11.77 -10.20
CA GLY A 414 9.72 12.82 -9.19
C GLY A 414 8.47 13.20 -8.38
N ALA A 415 7.28 12.76 -8.84
CA ALA A 415 6.02 12.91 -8.10
C ALA A 415 5.53 11.60 -7.47
N ALA A 416 6.24 10.49 -7.67
CA ALA A 416 5.76 9.20 -7.23
C ALA A 416 5.72 9.09 -5.70
N SER A 417 4.70 8.39 -5.18
CA SER A 417 4.50 8.13 -3.77
C SER A 417 4.77 6.66 -3.46
N VAL A 418 5.45 6.40 -2.35
CA VAL A 418 5.80 5.05 -1.86
C VAL A 418 5.17 4.87 -0.49
N ALA A 419 4.33 3.85 -0.31
CA ALA A 419 3.60 3.64 0.93
C ALA A 419 4.51 3.50 2.15
N GLY A 420 5.55 2.67 2.07
CA GLY A 420 6.51 2.46 3.15
C GLY A 420 7.30 3.72 3.55
N VAL A 421 7.63 4.58 2.57
CA VAL A 421 8.33 5.86 2.83
C VAL A 421 7.37 6.90 3.44
N ARG A 422 6.13 6.95 2.96
CA ARG A 422 5.11 7.87 3.49
C ARG A 422 4.80 7.63 4.97
N GLU A 423 4.87 6.39 5.44
CA GLU A 423 4.73 6.05 6.85
C GLU A 423 5.89 6.60 7.72
N MET A 424 7.04 6.93 7.13
CA MET A 424 8.17 7.54 7.85
C MET A 424 7.97 9.04 8.10
N ALA A 425 7.19 9.71 7.25
CA ALA A 425 6.92 11.15 7.33
C ALA A 425 5.46 11.45 6.98
N PRO A 426 4.50 11.10 7.88
CA PRO A 426 3.06 11.22 7.61
C PRO A 426 2.59 12.65 7.37
N ASP A 427 3.30 13.66 7.87
CA ASP A 427 2.94 15.08 7.77
C ASP A 427 3.48 15.79 6.50
N VAL A 428 4.25 15.11 5.65
CA VAL A 428 4.72 15.70 4.40
C VAL A 428 3.53 15.86 3.45
N ARG A 429 2.96 17.05 3.43
CA ARG A 429 1.90 17.44 2.50
C ARG A 429 2.38 17.22 1.06
N THR A 430 1.59 16.52 0.29
CA THR A 430 1.75 16.38 -1.17
C THR A 430 1.93 17.77 -1.77
N ALA A 431 3.17 18.11 -2.17
CA ALA A 431 3.46 19.42 -2.70
C ALA A 431 2.78 19.61 -4.06
N THR A 432 2.41 20.82 -4.27
CA THR A 432 1.82 21.48 -5.44
C THR A 432 1.98 20.75 -6.77
N LEU A 433 0.86 20.31 -7.32
CA LEU A 433 0.67 19.74 -8.67
C LEU A 433 0.89 20.79 -9.79
N ALA A 434 1.94 21.62 -9.70
CA ALA A 434 2.20 22.64 -10.71
C ALA A 434 2.66 21.98 -12.01
N GLY A 435 1.83 22.03 -13.03
CA GLY A 435 2.08 21.52 -14.38
C GLY A 435 1.37 20.22 -14.76
N ALA A 436 1.09 19.34 -13.80
CA ALA A 436 0.35 18.08 -14.01
C ALA A 436 -1.16 18.21 -13.76
N ALA A 437 -1.65 19.38 -13.42
CA ALA A 437 -3.00 19.61 -12.92
C ALA A 437 -4.13 19.12 -13.85
N LEU A 438 -3.89 19.08 -15.15
CA LEU A 438 -4.90 18.65 -16.14
C LEU A 438 -5.14 17.13 -16.18
N TYR A 439 -4.15 16.34 -15.75
CA TYR A 439 -4.22 14.88 -15.70
C TYR A 439 -4.41 14.37 -14.28
N ALA A 440 -4.26 15.26 -13.28
CA ALA A 440 -4.32 14.91 -11.87
C ALA A 440 -5.75 14.55 -11.44
N ALA A 441 -5.85 13.52 -10.61
CA ALA A 441 -7.13 13.06 -10.09
C ALA A 441 -7.76 14.11 -9.16
N PRO A 442 -9.12 14.23 -9.16
CA PRO A 442 -9.83 15.26 -8.41
C PRO A 442 -9.55 15.28 -6.90
N GLU A 443 -9.32 14.13 -6.30
CA GLU A 443 -9.02 13.97 -4.86
C GLU A 443 -7.78 14.75 -4.41
N TYR A 444 -6.78 14.93 -5.29
CA TYR A 444 -5.59 15.73 -4.96
C TYR A 444 -5.91 17.21 -4.68
N PHE A 445 -6.93 17.76 -5.36
CA PHE A 445 -7.37 19.14 -5.15
C PHE A 445 -8.21 19.32 -3.89
N LEU A 446 -8.59 18.23 -3.23
CA LEU A 446 -9.20 18.21 -1.90
C LEU A 446 -8.17 18.02 -0.78
N GLY A 447 -6.88 17.82 -1.12
CA GLY A 447 -5.82 17.50 -0.17
C GLY A 447 -5.86 16.03 0.30
N GLU A 448 -6.59 15.18 -0.43
CA GLU A 448 -6.67 13.75 -0.13
C GLU A 448 -5.46 13.00 -0.72
N HIS A 449 -5.09 11.88 -0.11
CA HIS A 449 -4.01 11.03 -0.61
C HIS A 449 -4.44 10.28 -1.88
N GLY A 450 -3.47 10.12 -2.80
CA GLY A 450 -3.67 9.31 -3.98
C GLY A 450 -3.81 7.83 -3.67
N THR A 451 -4.46 7.13 -4.60
CA THR A 451 -4.65 5.68 -4.59
C THR A 451 -4.37 5.11 -5.98
N VAL A 452 -4.41 3.80 -6.16
CA VAL A 452 -4.35 3.17 -7.49
C VAL A 452 -5.40 3.76 -8.44
N GLN A 453 -6.57 4.11 -7.91
CA GLN A 453 -7.65 4.75 -8.68
C GLN A 453 -7.29 6.17 -9.16
N SER A 454 -6.33 6.84 -8.53
CA SER A 454 -5.81 8.13 -9.00
C SER A 454 -4.97 7.97 -10.26
N ASP A 455 -4.10 6.95 -10.32
CA ASP A 455 -3.35 6.62 -11.53
C ASP A 455 -4.26 6.11 -12.66
N VAL A 456 -5.34 5.36 -12.32
CA VAL A 456 -6.39 4.97 -13.28
C VAL A 456 -7.05 6.21 -13.89
N PHE A 457 -7.35 7.22 -13.08
CA PHE A 457 -7.91 8.47 -13.57
C PHE A 457 -6.97 9.16 -14.56
N SER A 458 -5.72 9.35 -14.20
CA SER A 458 -4.71 9.98 -15.05
C SER A 458 -4.51 9.22 -16.37
N LEU A 459 -4.49 7.87 -16.32
CA LEU A 459 -4.43 7.01 -17.50
C LEU A 459 -5.70 7.13 -18.35
N GLY A 460 -6.86 7.28 -17.72
CA GLY A 460 -8.15 7.54 -18.40
C GLY A 460 -8.15 8.88 -19.15
N VAL A 461 -7.66 9.96 -18.50
CA VAL A 461 -7.52 11.29 -19.12
C VAL A 461 -6.55 11.23 -20.30
N LEU A 462 -5.40 10.58 -20.13
CA LEU A 462 -4.43 10.35 -21.21
C LEU A 462 -5.07 9.61 -22.40
N SER A 463 -5.80 8.54 -22.12
CA SER A 463 -6.46 7.72 -23.15
C SER A 463 -7.51 8.52 -23.91
N TYR A 464 -8.31 9.32 -23.21
CA TYR A 464 -9.30 10.21 -23.79
C TYR A 464 -8.63 11.24 -24.69
N GLN A 465 -7.58 11.90 -24.21
CA GLN A 465 -6.85 12.91 -24.99
C GLN A 465 -6.19 12.31 -26.24
N LEU A 466 -5.62 11.14 -26.14
CA LEU A 466 -5.03 10.44 -27.29
C LEU A 466 -6.05 10.14 -28.37
N LEU A 467 -7.29 9.82 -28.00
CA LEU A 467 -8.37 9.51 -28.94
C LEU A 467 -9.00 10.75 -29.55
N THR A 468 -9.19 11.81 -28.76
CA THR A 468 -10.03 12.95 -29.14
C THR A 468 -9.24 14.24 -29.40
N GLY A 469 -8.02 14.34 -28.88
CA GLY A 469 -7.24 15.59 -28.83
C GLY A 469 -7.72 16.57 -27.75
N HIS A 470 -8.76 16.21 -26.96
CA HIS A 470 -9.39 17.06 -25.95
C HIS A 470 -9.28 16.43 -24.54
N LEU A 471 -9.69 17.17 -23.51
CA LEU A 471 -9.76 16.68 -22.13
C LEU A 471 -11.22 16.34 -21.77
N PRO A 472 -11.47 15.30 -20.93
CA PRO A 472 -12.84 14.84 -20.60
C PRO A 472 -13.66 15.83 -19.78
N TYR A 473 -13.01 16.78 -19.09
CA TYR A 473 -13.61 17.82 -18.23
C TYR A 473 -13.05 19.21 -18.55
N ASP A 474 -12.52 19.42 -19.74
CA ASP A 474 -11.78 20.63 -20.12
C ASP A 474 -10.67 20.95 -19.07
N VAL A 475 -10.46 22.24 -18.79
CA VAL A 475 -9.45 22.72 -17.81
C VAL A 475 -10.05 22.99 -16.43
N THR A 476 -11.22 22.43 -16.11
CA THR A 476 -12.02 22.83 -14.95
C THR A 476 -11.68 22.07 -13.66
N ILE A 477 -11.11 20.86 -13.75
CA ILE A 477 -10.78 20.04 -12.57
C ILE A 477 -9.90 20.77 -11.54
N PRO A 478 -8.79 21.43 -11.92
CA PRO A 478 -7.93 22.12 -10.95
C PRO A 478 -8.62 23.27 -10.20
N GLN A 479 -9.72 23.78 -10.74
CA GLN A 479 -10.50 24.87 -10.15
C GLN A 479 -11.53 24.35 -9.13
N ALA A 480 -11.89 23.05 -9.20
CA ALA A 480 -12.89 22.41 -8.36
C ALA A 480 -12.31 21.94 -7.03
N LYS A 481 -11.95 22.87 -6.14
CA LYS A 481 -11.28 22.63 -4.84
C LYS A 481 -12.25 22.24 -3.70
N SER A 482 -13.47 21.84 -4.00
CA SER A 482 -14.43 21.35 -3.02
C SER A 482 -15.28 20.23 -3.61
N ARG A 483 -15.77 19.30 -2.78
CA ARG A 483 -16.65 18.21 -3.22
C ARG A 483 -17.93 18.73 -3.91
N ALA A 484 -18.45 19.87 -3.48
CA ALA A 484 -19.62 20.50 -4.11
C ALA A 484 -19.29 21.05 -5.51
N ALA A 485 -18.10 21.61 -5.72
CA ALA A 485 -17.64 22.07 -7.02
C ALA A 485 -17.37 20.86 -7.96
N GLN A 486 -16.74 19.81 -7.44
CA GLN A 486 -16.44 18.61 -8.21
C GLN A 486 -17.71 17.87 -8.69
N ARG A 487 -18.79 17.86 -7.91
CA ARG A 487 -20.09 17.28 -8.32
C ARG A 487 -20.75 17.99 -9.51
N LYS A 488 -20.32 19.22 -9.81
CA LYS A 488 -20.85 20.01 -10.95
C LYS A 488 -20.07 19.76 -12.25
N LEU A 489 -18.95 19.04 -12.18
CA LEU A 489 -18.16 18.70 -13.36
C LEU A 489 -18.94 17.72 -14.24
N SER A 490 -19.03 18.03 -15.52
CA SER A 490 -19.73 17.22 -16.51
C SER A 490 -18.72 16.57 -17.46
N TYR A 491 -18.80 15.27 -17.62
CA TYR A 491 -18.00 14.52 -18.58
C TYR A 491 -18.50 14.79 -20.00
N THR A 492 -17.58 15.20 -20.88
CA THR A 492 -17.86 15.31 -22.34
C THR A 492 -17.63 13.95 -22.98
N SER A 493 -18.62 13.44 -23.74
CA SER A 493 -18.46 12.14 -24.41
C SER A 493 -17.35 12.21 -25.46
N ALA A 494 -16.48 11.21 -25.50
CA ALA A 494 -15.46 11.11 -26.56
C ALA A 494 -16.09 11.07 -27.95
N ARG A 495 -17.32 10.56 -28.06
CA ARG A 495 -18.10 10.49 -29.30
C ARG A 495 -18.63 11.84 -29.78
N ASP A 496 -18.66 12.85 -28.91
CA ASP A 496 -19.03 14.23 -29.32
C ASP A 496 -17.89 14.85 -30.16
N HIS A 497 -16.66 14.38 -30.00
CA HIS A 497 -15.49 14.78 -30.78
C HIS A 497 -15.27 13.89 -32.02
N ASP A 498 -15.48 12.57 -31.86
CA ASP A 498 -15.36 11.59 -32.95
C ASP A 498 -16.44 10.50 -32.82
N ALA A 499 -17.46 10.58 -33.69
CA ALA A 499 -18.55 9.61 -33.74
C ALA A 499 -18.10 8.18 -34.13
N GLY A 500 -16.91 8.02 -34.69
CA GLY A 500 -16.30 6.72 -34.99
C GLY A 500 -15.85 5.93 -33.75
N ILE A 501 -15.73 6.58 -32.60
CA ILE A 501 -15.39 5.92 -31.33
C ILE A 501 -16.56 5.02 -30.89
N PRO A 502 -16.34 3.71 -30.66
CA PRO A 502 -17.39 2.83 -30.20
C PRO A 502 -17.99 3.28 -28.85
N ALA A 503 -19.31 3.20 -28.70
CA ALA A 503 -20.00 3.66 -27.49
C ALA A 503 -19.52 2.96 -26.21
N TRP A 504 -19.09 1.71 -26.30
CA TRP A 504 -18.56 0.98 -25.16
C TRP A 504 -17.13 1.41 -24.77
N VAL A 505 -16.34 1.96 -25.72
CA VAL A 505 -15.05 2.60 -25.44
C VAL A 505 -15.27 3.90 -24.68
N ASP A 506 -16.24 4.73 -25.11
CA ASP A 506 -16.62 5.95 -24.38
C ASP A 506 -17.12 5.65 -22.96
N ASP A 507 -17.90 4.57 -22.79
CA ASP A 507 -18.34 4.13 -21.44
C ASP A 507 -17.15 3.67 -20.55
N ALA A 508 -16.16 2.99 -21.12
CA ALA A 508 -14.93 2.62 -20.41
C ALA A 508 -14.12 3.85 -20.00
N LEU A 509 -13.94 4.82 -20.89
CA LEU A 509 -13.27 6.09 -20.58
C LEU A 509 -14.01 6.86 -19.49
N ARG A 510 -15.34 7.00 -19.61
CA ARG A 510 -16.19 7.66 -18.62
C ARG A 510 -16.07 7.03 -17.24
N LYS A 511 -15.98 5.70 -17.14
CA LYS A 511 -15.78 4.98 -15.89
C LYS A 511 -14.40 5.26 -15.30
N ALA A 512 -13.33 5.25 -16.11
CA ALA A 512 -11.97 5.51 -15.67
C ALA A 512 -11.80 6.91 -15.07
N VAL A 513 -12.44 7.91 -15.67
CA VAL A 513 -12.33 9.33 -15.27
C VAL A 513 -13.45 9.81 -14.34
N ARG A 514 -14.19 8.94 -13.67
CA ARG A 514 -15.21 9.36 -12.69
C ARG A 514 -14.60 10.21 -11.60
N ILE A 515 -15.34 11.23 -11.17
CA ILE A 515 -14.92 12.13 -10.09
C ILE A 515 -14.79 11.35 -8.77
N ASP A 516 -15.77 10.50 -8.46
CA ASP A 516 -15.70 9.59 -7.32
C ASP A 516 -14.73 8.45 -7.60
N ALA A 517 -13.62 8.40 -6.85
CA ALA A 517 -12.57 7.39 -6.97
C ALA A 517 -13.10 5.97 -6.79
N GLN A 518 -14.06 5.74 -5.86
CA GLN A 518 -14.62 4.42 -5.59
C GLN A 518 -15.46 3.87 -6.75
N ALA A 519 -15.92 4.75 -7.62
CA ALA A 519 -16.72 4.39 -8.80
C ALA A 519 -15.87 4.12 -10.06
N ARG A 520 -14.53 4.26 -9.96
CA ARG A 520 -13.57 3.94 -11.03
C ARG A 520 -13.25 2.45 -11.06
N TYR A 521 -12.31 2.06 -11.93
CA TYR A 521 -11.70 0.73 -11.92
C TYR A 521 -10.78 0.57 -10.71
N ARG A 522 -10.73 -0.62 -10.13
CA ARG A 522 -9.86 -0.92 -8.99
C ARG A 522 -8.40 -1.12 -9.38
N ASP A 523 -8.18 -1.60 -10.61
CA ASP A 523 -6.86 -1.87 -11.19
C ASP A 523 -6.83 -1.34 -12.64
N VAL A 524 -5.66 -0.88 -13.09
CA VAL A 524 -5.46 -0.43 -14.47
C VAL A 524 -5.73 -1.55 -15.49
N ALA A 525 -5.51 -2.83 -15.12
CA ALA A 525 -5.78 -3.95 -16.03
C ALA A 525 -7.27 -4.13 -16.31
N GLU A 526 -8.16 -3.85 -15.35
CA GLU A 526 -9.61 -3.86 -15.59
C GLU A 526 -9.99 -2.78 -16.62
N PHE A 527 -9.41 -1.59 -16.51
CA PHE A 527 -9.63 -0.51 -17.50
C PHE A 527 -9.16 -0.94 -18.89
N ILE A 528 -7.95 -1.52 -19.00
CA ILE A 528 -7.42 -1.98 -20.28
C ILE A 528 -8.30 -3.08 -20.88
N PHE A 529 -8.79 -4.01 -20.06
CA PHE A 529 -9.71 -5.05 -20.53
C PHE A 529 -10.99 -4.44 -21.12
N ASP A 530 -11.62 -3.50 -20.42
CA ASP A 530 -12.83 -2.79 -20.88
C ASP A 530 -12.56 -1.87 -22.08
N LEU A 531 -11.33 -1.41 -22.29
CA LEU A 531 -10.92 -0.67 -23.48
C LEU A 531 -10.82 -1.57 -24.73
N HIS A 532 -10.68 -2.88 -24.56
CA HIS A 532 -10.63 -3.85 -25.66
C HIS A 532 -11.94 -4.61 -25.86
N HIS A 533 -12.75 -4.74 -24.79
CA HIS A 533 -13.96 -5.54 -24.81
C HIS A 533 -15.12 -4.81 -24.14
N PRO A 534 -16.35 -4.83 -24.73
CA PRO A 534 -17.51 -4.24 -24.08
C PRO A 534 -17.84 -4.98 -22.78
N ASN A 535 -17.87 -4.25 -21.66
CA ASN A 535 -18.15 -4.80 -20.36
C ASN A 535 -19.61 -5.26 -20.19
N ARG A 536 -19.86 -6.09 -19.18
CA ARG A 536 -21.19 -6.67 -18.92
C ARG A 536 -22.25 -5.61 -18.61
N ASP A 537 -21.87 -4.54 -17.92
CA ASP A 537 -22.81 -3.48 -17.52
C ASP A 537 -23.21 -2.62 -18.71
N PHE A 538 -22.27 -2.35 -19.63
CA PHE A 538 -22.56 -1.72 -20.90
C PHE A 538 -23.50 -2.62 -21.75
N GLN A 539 -23.18 -3.91 -21.88
CA GLN A 539 -24.00 -4.86 -22.60
C GLN A 539 -25.42 -4.99 -22.04
N ARG A 540 -25.59 -4.89 -20.71
CA ARG A 540 -26.92 -4.90 -20.05
C ARG A 540 -27.70 -3.61 -20.34
N ARG A 541 -27.04 -2.45 -20.27
CA ARG A 541 -27.66 -1.13 -20.50
C ARG A 541 -28.00 -0.90 -21.97
N SER A 542 -27.18 -1.41 -22.88
CA SER A 542 -27.36 -1.28 -24.34
C SER A 542 -28.28 -2.32 -24.95
N ARG A 543 -28.82 -3.27 -24.16
CA ARG A 543 -29.81 -4.22 -24.66
C ARG A 543 -31.10 -3.49 -25.00
N PRO A 544 -31.62 -3.58 -26.26
CA PRO A 544 -32.87 -2.97 -26.59
C PRO A 544 -34.01 -3.52 -25.70
N PRO A 545 -35.05 -2.75 -25.42
CA PRO A 545 -36.22 -3.18 -24.67
C PRO A 545 -36.77 -4.51 -25.20
N LEU A 546 -37.38 -5.30 -24.31
CA LEU A 546 -37.93 -6.63 -24.67
C LEU A 546 -38.86 -6.55 -25.88
N ILE A 547 -39.56 -5.41 -26.07
CA ILE A 547 -40.46 -5.14 -27.22
C ILE A 547 -39.69 -5.15 -28.55
N GLU A 548 -38.46 -4.66 -28.59
CA GLU A 548 -37.64 -4.63 -29.82
C GLU A 548 -36.83 -5.93 -29.99
N ARG A 549 -36.41 -6.55 -28.88
CA ARG A 549 -35.56 -7.76 -28.87
C ARG A 549 -36.37 -9.02 -29.20
N ASN A 550 -37.58 -9.13 -28.69
CA ASN A 550 -38.48 -10.25 -28.93
C ASN A 550 -39.92 -9.78 -28.76
N PRO A 551 -40.51 -9.15 -29.82
CA PRO A 551 -41.86 -8.63 -29.77
C PRO A 551 -42.89 -9.68 -29.38
N VAL A 552 -42.69 -10.91 -29.85
CA VAL A 552 -43.64 -12.03 -29.58
C VAL A 552 -43.63 -12.40 -28.08
N ALA A 553 -42.45 -12.47 -27.45
CA ALA A 553 -42.34 -12.76 -26.00
C ALA A 553 -42.89 -11.60 -25.16
N PHE A 554 -42.67 -10.33 -25.60
CA PHE A 554 -43.20 -9.17 -24.94
C PHE A 554 -44.73 -9.18 -24.95
N TRP A 555 -45.34 -9.32 -26.14
CA TRP A 555 -46.81 -9.32 -26.29
C TRP A 555 -47.46 -10.53 -25.62
N LYS A 556 -46.82 -11.71 -25.62
CA LYS A 556 -47.30 -12.87 -24.83
C LYS A 556 -47.31 -12.57 -23.35
N GLY A 557 -46.25 -11.91 -22.80
CA GLY A 557 -46.19 -11.49 -21.41
C GLY A 557 -47.28 -10.49 -21.05
N VAL A 558 -47.49 -9.46 -21.89
CA VAL A 558 -48.56 -8.47 -21.72
C VAL A 558 -49.95 -9.13 -21.76
N SER A 559 -50.21 -10.02 -22.73
CA SER A 559 -51.46 -10.77 -22.83
C SER A 559 -51.71 -11.64 -21.62
N PHE A 560 -50.67 -12.31 -21.09
CA PHE A 560 -50.78 -13.13 -19.85
C PHE A 560 -51.14 -12.26 -18.62
N VAL A 561 -50.48 -11.11 -18.45
CA VAL A 561 -50.80 -10.17 -17.36
C VAL A 561 -52.24 -9.65 -17.48
N LEU A 562 -52.66 -9.28 -18.68
CA LEU A 562 -54.04 -8.80 -18.93
C LEU A 562 -55.07 -9.91 -18.65
N LEU A 563 -54.81 -11.15 -19.06
CA LEU A 563 -55.65 -12.29 -18.75
C LEU A 563 -55.79 -12.51 -17.22
N LEU A 564 -54.69 -12.42 -16.52
CA LEU A 564 -54.66 -12.61 -15.06
C LEU A 564 -55.44 -11.49 -14.34
N LEU A 565 -55.31 -10.24 -14.81
CA LEU A 565 -56.09 -9.10 -14.31
C LEU A 565 -57.60 -9.27 -14.60
N LEU A 566 -57.96 -9.77 -15.80
CA LEU A 566 -59.32 -10.05 -16.17
C LEU A 566 -59.92 -11.14 -15.28
N LEU A 567 -59.18 -12.24 -15.04
CA LEU A 567 -59.60 -13.31 -14.13
C LEU A 567 -59.81 -12.81 -12.68
N LEU A 568 -58.89 -11.98 -12.20
CA LEU A 568 -59.04 -11.35 -10.88
C LEU A 568 -60.24 -10.43 -10.79
N LEU A 569 -60.55 -9.65 -11.85
CA LEU A 569 -61.70 -8.80 -11.95
C LEU A 569 -63.01 -9.62 -11.98
N LEU A 570 -63.05 -10.69 -12.76
CA LEU A 570 -64.23 -11.61 -12.81
C LEU A 570 -64.45 -12.29 -11.47
N LEU A 571 -63.39 -12.75 -10.79
CA LEU A 571 -63.44 -13.32 -9.44
C LEU A 571 -63.98 -12.29 -8.44
N HIS A 572 -63.48 -11.05 -8.51
CA HIS A 572 -63.94 -9.97 -7.65
C HIS A 572 -65.43 -9.62 -7.90
N LEU A 573 -65.89 -9.64 -9.16
CA LEU A 573 -67.32 -9.42 -9.51
C LEU A 573 -68.17 -10.60 -9.06
N ALA A 574 -67.70 -11.86 -9.15
CA ALA A 574 -68.45 -13.05 -8.73
C ALA A 574 -68.52 -13.17 -7.20
N LEU A 575 -67.60 -12.55 -6.45
CA LEU A 575 -67.61 -12.53 -4.98
C LEU A 575 -68.28 -11.31 -4.37
N ARG A 576 -68.87 -10.39 -5.19
CA ARG A 576 -69.73 -9.35 -4.68
C ARG A 576 -71.13 -9.90 -4.46
N PRO A 577 -71.68 -9.80 -3.23
CA PRO A 577 -73.01 -10.29 -2.89
C PRO A 577 -74.11 -9.52 -3.58
#